data_0b18fb722590d02bdb439d013e552b03
#
_entry.id   0b18fb722590d02bdb439d013e552b03
#
_cell.length_a   1.000
_cell.length_b   1.000
_cell.length_c   1.000
_cell.angle_alpha   90.00
_cell.angle_beta   90.00
_cell.angle_gamma   90.00
#
_symmetry.space_group_name_H-M   'P 1'
#
loop_
_entity.id
_entity.type
_entity.pdbx_description
1 polymer ?
#
loop_
_entity_poly.entity_id
_entity_poly.type
_entity_poly.pdbx_seq_one_letter_code
_entity_poly.pdbx_strand_id
1 'polypeptide(L)'
;MLCYHNHALEFQKIQNEIILDRIYKNTDSRFIQGEPDIYWIQKGGQNPLMWCKKLDQRMPLLHLKDFIMINDQESFFAEVGLGNLDIKNIVKTATDSGCKWFIVEQDECNGDPFNSLRISYNNLVKYAVT
;
A
#
# COMPACT_ATOMS: atom_id res chain seq x y z
N MET A 1 -5.04 -0.02 -19.47
CA MET A 1 -5.54 -0.26 -18.10
C MET A 1 -5.19 0.97 -17.29
N LEU A 2 -6.17 1.54 -16.59
CA LEU A 2 -5.98 2.67 -15.68
C LEU A 2 -6.06 2.14 -14.24
N CYS A 3 -5.10 2.51 -13.39
CA CYS A 3 -5.10 2.17 -11.97
C CYS A 3 -5.32 3.42 -11.13
N TYR A 4 -6.08 3.28 -10.06
CA TYR A 4 -6.33 4.37 -9.11
C TYR A 4 -5.43 4.17 -7.89
N HIS A 5 -4.55 5.13 -7.67
CA HIS A 5 -3.69 5.23 -6.50
C HIS A 5 -4.36 6.11 -5.43
N ASN A 6 -4.44 5.62 -4.21
CA ASN A 6 -5.03 6.34 -3.08
C ASN A 6 -3.98 7.03 -2.20
N HIS A 7 -4.41 8.09 -1.52
CA HIS A 7 -3.78 8.65 -0.33
C HIS A 7 -4.67 8.46 0.90
N ALA A 8 -4.33 9.09 2.02
CA ALA A 8 -5.13 9.01 3.24
C ALA A 8 -6.50 9.71 3.12
N LEU A 9 -6.61 10.69 2.21
CA LEU A 9 -7.82 11.48 1.99
C LEU A 9 -9.01 10.60 1.57
N GLU A 10 -8.78 9.58 0.74
CA GLU A 10 -9.81 8.69 0.24
C GLU A 10 -10.42 7.78 1.30
N PHE A 11 -9.85 7.77 2.51
CA PHE A 11 -10.42 7.05 3.65
C PHE A 11 -11.36 7.90 4.50
N GLN A 12 -11.55 9.17 4.16
CA GLN A 12 -12.65 9.97 4.70
C GLN A 12 -14.01 9.36 4.32
N LYS A 13 -15.01 9.66 5.14
CA LYS A 13 -16.38 9.18 4.93
C LYS A 13 -17.28 10.29 4.42
N ILE A 14 -18.05 9.99 3.39
CA ILE A 14 -19.17 10.79 2.91
C ILE A 14 -20.45 9.96 3.12
N GLN A 15 -21.38 10.46 3.92
CA GLN A 15 -22.63 9.73 4.27
C GLN A 15 -22.34 8.32 4.84
N ASN A 16 -21.36 8.22 5.74
CA ASN A 16 -20.90 6.96 6.36
C ASN A 16 -20.24 5.95 5.43
N GLU A 17 -20.00 6.26 4.15
CA GLU A 17 -19.27 5.42 3.21
C GLU A 17 -17.89 5.99 2.94
N ILE A 18 -16.84 5.14 2.96
CA ILE A 18 -15.47 5.53 2.62
C ILE A 18 -15.42 5.98 1.16
N ILE A 19 -14.73 7.10 0.87
CA ILE A 19 -14.61 7.64 -0.50
C ILE A 19 -14.04 6.60 -1.46
N LEU A 20 -12.97 5.91 -1.06
CA LEU A 20 -12.34 4.89 -1.90
C LEU A 20 -13.30 3.74 -2.24
N ASP A 21 -14.15 3.34 -1.30
CA ASP A 21 -15.21 2.36 -1.56
C ASP A 21 -16.19 2.84 -2.62
N ARG A 22 -16.61 4.11 -2.52
CA ARG A 22 -17.51 4.71 -3.52
C ARG A 22 -16.88 4.77 -4.90
N ILE A 23 -15.57 5.08 -4.98
CA ILE A 23 -14.84 5.08 -6.26
C ILE A 23 -14.93 3.70 -6.89
N TYR A 24 -14.53 2.63 -6.18
CA TYR A 24 -14.55 1.29 -6.75
C TYR A 24 -15.95 0.75 -7.01
N LYS A 25 -16.93 1.06 -6.17
CA LYS A 25 -18.32 0.63 -6.35
C LYS A 25 -18.98 1.26 -7.59
N ASN A 26 -18.62 2.50 -7.91
CA ASN A 26 -19.22 3.26 -9.03
C ASN A 26 -18.36 3.24 -10.30
N THR A 27 -17.32 2.42 -10.35
CA THR A 27 -16.47 2.27 -11.53
C THR A 27 -16.41 0.81 -11.98
N ASP A 28 -16.35 0.62 -13.30
CA ASP A 28 -16.22 -0.70 -13.89
C ASP A 28 -14.77 -1.19 -13.78
N SER A 29 -14.58 -2.38 -13.20
CA SER A 29 -13.27 -3.00 -13.03
C SER A 29 -12.54 -3.30 -14.35
N ARG A 30 -13.23 -3.33 -15.47
CA ARG A 30 -12.59 -3.46 -16.80
C ARG A 30 -11.80 -2.22 -17.19
N PHE A 31 -12.13 -1.05 -16.63
CA PHE A 31 -11.52 0.24 -16.97
C PHE A 31 -10.68 0.81 -15.84
N ILE A 32 -11.17 0.71 -14.59
CA ILE A 32 -10.51 1.23 -13.40
C ILE A 32 -10.13 0.09 -12.48
N GLN A 33 -8.83 -0.13 -12.33
CA GLN A 33 -8.25 -1.08 -11.40
C GLN A 33 -7.69 -0.36 -10.16
N GLY A 34 -7.29 -1.11 -9.15
CA GLY A 34 -6.67 -0.58 -7.96
C GLY A 34 -5.14 -0.57 -8.04
N GLU A 35 -4.56 0.47 -7.50
CA GLU A 35 -3.13 0.60 -7.18
C GLU A 35 -3.03 1.12 -5.73
N PRO A 36 -3.50 0.31 -4.75
CA PRO A 36 -3.52 0.76 -3.37
C PRO A 36 -2.13 0.99 -2.82
N ASP A 37 -2.01 2.01 -1.96
CA ASP A 37 -0.79 2.33 -1.24
C ASP A 37 -0.96 1.99 0.24
N ILE A 38 -0.13 1.07 0.74
CA ILE A 38 -0.27 0.50 2.09
C ILE A 38 0.05 1.50 3.20
N TYR A 39 0.97 2.45 2.96
CA TYR A 39 1.26 3.54 3.89
C TYR A 39 0.04 4.43 4.09
N TRP A 40 -0.55 4.89 2.98
CA TRP A 40 -1.70 5.78 3.03
C TRP A 40 -2.96 5.09 3.54
N ILE A 41 -3.13 3.78 3.31
CA ILE A 41 -4.19 2.98 3.94
C ILE A 41 -4.04 3.00 5.46
N GLN A 42 -2.83 2.72 5.97
CA GLN A 42 -2.55 2.73 7.40
C GLN A 42 -2.75 4.13 8.00
N LYS A 43 -2.21 5.16 7.34
CA LYS A 43 -2.34 6.56 7.75
C LYS A 43 -3.80 7.05 7.72
N GLY A 44 -4.62 6.52 6.84
CA GLY A 44 -6.06 6.74 6.76
C GLY A 44 -6.87 5.95 7.81
N GLY A 45 -6.21 5.26 8.76
CA GLY A 45 -6.86 4.51 9.82
C GLY A 45 -7.50 3.19 9.36
N GLN A 46 -7.03 2.63 8.25
CA GLN A 46 -7.51 1.37 7.68
C GLN A 46 -6.43 0.29 7.75
N ASN A 47 -6.84 -0.97 7.59
CA ASN A 47 -5.94 -2.11 7.60
C ASN A 47 -5.53 -2.49 6.17
N PRO A 48 -4.22 -2.42 5.81
CA PRO A 48 -3.74 -2.78 4.48
C PRO A 48 -4.10 -4.20 4.02
N LEU A 49 -4.00 -5.19 4.91
CA LEU A 49 -4.37 -6.58 4.59
C LEU A 49 -5.85 -6.72 4.19
N MET A 50 -6.73 -5.99 4.89
CA MET A 50 -8.16 -6.01 4.57
C MET A 50 -8.44 -5.36 3.22
N TRP A 51 -7.73 -4.29 2.86
CA TRP A 51 -7.87 -3.65 1.57
C TRP A 51 -7.33 -4.51 0.43
N CYS A 52 -6.22 -5.22 0.62
CA CYS A 52 -5.74 -6.20 -0.36
C CYS A 52 -6.80 -7.27 -0.65
N LYS A 53 -7.43 -7.84 0.40
CA LYS A 53 -8.51 -8.82 0.25
C LYS A 53 -9.75 -8.22 -0.43
N LYS A 54 -10.09 -6.97 -0.09
CA LYS A 54 -11.27 -6.29 -0.63
C LYS A 54 -11.15 -6.02 -2.13
N LEU A 55 -9.93 -5.78 -2.61
CA LEU A 55 -9.62 -5.56 -4.02
C LEU A 55 -9.19 -6.84 -4.75
N ASP A 56 -9.62 -8.01 -4.26
CA ASP A 56 -9.35 -9.30 -4.90
C ASP A 56 -9.67 -9.26 -6.41
N GLN A 57 -8.71 -9.71 -7.23
CA GLN A 57 -8.77 -9.69 -8.71
C GLN A 57 -8.98 -8.29 -9.34
N ARG A 58 -8.85 -7.22 -8.55
CA ARG A 58 -8.99 -5.84 -9.01
C ARG A 58 -7.79 -4.96 -8.66
N MET A 59 -6.68 -5.56 -8.26
CA MET A 59 -5.47 -4.88 -7.79
C MET A 59 -4.22 -5.44 -8.49
N PRO A 60 -3.96 -5.08 -9.75
CA PRO A 60 -2.77 -5.56 -10.46
C PRO A 60 -1.47 -4.94 -9.95
N LEU A 61 -1.55 -3.79 -9.30
CA LEU A 61 -0.43 -3.01 -8.77
C LEU A 61 -0.65 -2.73 -7.29
N LEU A 62 0.44 -2.68 -6.52
CA LEU A 62 0.45 -2.27 -5.11
C LEU A 62 1.68 -1.41 -4.84
N HIS A 63 1.49 -0.22 -4.25
CA HIS A 63 2.59 0.57 -3.71
C HIS A 63 3.00 0.03 -2.35
N LEU A 64 4.24 -0.46 -2.30
CA LEU A 64 4.93 -0.83 -1.07
C LEU A 64 5.66 0.39 -0.51
N LYS A 65 5.01 1.07 0.40
CA LYS A 65 5.51 2.22 1.13
C LYS A 65 5.35 1.92 2.62
N ASP A 66 6.46 1.74 3.34
CA ASP A 66 6.39 1.34 4.73
C ASP A 66 6.18 2.54 5.67
N PHE A 67 5.63 2.23 6.83
CA PHE A 67 5.15 3.19 7.80
C PHE A 67 5.84 2.94 9.14
N ILE A 68 6.42 3.98 9.73
CA ILE A 68 7.00 3.90 11.08
C ILE A 68 6.39 4.95 11.99
N MET A 69 6.03 4.56 13.22
CA MET A 69 5.68 5.50 14.29
C MET A 69 6.95 5.98 14.97
N ILE A 70 7.13 7.29 15.05
CA ILE A 70 8.25 7.90 15.77
C ILE A 70 7.86 8.18 17.22
N ASN A 71 6.61 8.64 17.42
CA ASN A 71 6.01 8.88 18.73
C ASN A 71 4.47 8.78 18.60
N ASP A 72 3.74 9.07 19.66
CA ASP A 72 2.26 8.94 19.71
C ASP A 72 1.51 9.83 18.69
N GLN A 73 2.17 10.81 18.08
CA GLN A 73 1.56 11.79 17.19
C GLN A 73 2.14 11.79 15.78
N GLU A 74 3.35 11.27 15.59
CA GLU A 74 4.10 11.38 14.35
C GLU A 74 4.41 10.02 13.75
N SER A 75 4.11 9.89 12.49
CA SER A 75 4.54 8.78 11.64
C SER A 75 5.40 9.30 10.50
N PHE A 76 6.29 8.47 10.02
CA PHE A 76 7.18 8.80 8.92
C PHE A 76 7.28 7.65 7.91
N PHE A 77 7.97 7.91 6.80
CA PHE A 77 8.31 6.88 5.82
C PHE A 77 9.50 6.06 6.31
N ALA A 78 9.46 4.77 6.06
CA ALA A 78 10.57 3.88 6.32
C ALA A 78 10.90 3.04 5.08
N GLU A 79 12.12 2.57 5.01
CA GLU A 79 12.50 1.56 4.04
C GLU A 79 11.63 0.30 4.23
N VAL A 80 11.15 -0.27 3.14
CA VAL A 80 10.25 -1.42 3.17
C VAL A 80 10.87 -2.56 3.99
N GLY A 81 10.14 -2.99 5.02
CA GLY A 81 10.55 -4.01 5.97
C GLY A 81 11.32 -3.49 7.20
N LEU A 82 11.49 -2.17 7.35
CA LEU A 82 12.04 -1.55 8.56
C LEU A 82 10.98 -0.77 9.36
N GLY A 83 9.78 -0.61 8.82
CA GLY A 83 8.67 0.07 9.48
C GLY A 83 7.82 -0.87 10.34
N ASN A 84 6.58 -0.44 10.58
CA ASN A 84 5.62 -1.13 11.44
C ASN A 84 4.62 -1.99 10.67
N LEU A 85 4.60 -1.93 9.33
CA LEU A 85 3.67 -2.72 8.53
C LEU A 85 4.13 -4.18 8.43
N ASP A 86 3.17 -5.09 8.45
CA ASP A 86 3.42 -6.52 8.23
C ASP A 86 3.61 -6.80 6.73
N ILE A 87 4.73 -6.32 6.19
CA ILE A 87 5.07 -6.38 4.76
C ILE A 87 4.96 -7.81 4.22
N LYS A 88 5.45 -8.80 4.98
CA LYS A 88 5.42 -10.20 4.54
C LYS A 88 4.00 -10.68 4.27
N ASN A 89 3.08 -10.48 5.20
CA ASN A 89 1.70 -10.90 5.04
C ASN A 89 0.94 -10.03 4.05
N ILE A 90 1.29 -8.75 3.93
CA ILE A 90 0.71 -7.84 2.93
C ILE A 90 1.08 -8.32 1.52
N VAL A 91 2.36 -8.57 1.24
CA VAL A 91 2.84 -9.08 -0.05
C VAL A 91 2.18 -10.41 -0.39
N LYS A 92 2.15 -11.35 0.57
CA LYS A 92 1.46 -12.63 0.39
C LYS A 92 -0.02 -12.44 0.06
N THR A 93 -0.74 -11.66 0.84
CA THR A 93 -2.18 -11.43 0.65
C THR A 93 -2.46 -10.74 -0.69
N ALA A 94 -1.65 -9.76 -1.07
CA ALA A 94 -1.79 -9.07 -2.35
C ALA A 94 -1.54 -10.02 -3.52
N THR A 95 -0.51 -10.88 -3.43
CA THR A 95 -0.22 -11.90 -4.44
C THR A 95 -1.40 -12.87 -4.59
N ASP A 96 -1.91 -13.39 -3.47
CA ASP A 96 -3.07 -14.29 -3.45
C ASP A 96 -4.33 -13.61 -4.05
N SER A 97 -4.45 -12.28 -3.91
CA SER A 97 -5.52 -11.44 -4.48
C SER A 97 -5.25 -10.96 -5.93
N GLY A 98 -4.24 -11.51 -6.61
CA GLY A 98 -4.00 -11.26 -8.04
C GLY A 98 -3.09 -10.06 -8.34
N CYS A 99 -2.43 -9.47 -7.35
CA CYS A 99 -1.41 -8.43 -7.57
C CYS A 99 -0.22 -9.02 -8.34
N LYS A 100 0.22 -8.27 -9.36
CA LYS A 100 1.31 -8.71 -10.26
C LYS A 100 2.58 -7.88 -10.09
N TRP A 101 2.43 -6.63 -9.64
CA TRP A 101 3.53 -5.69 -9.55
C TRP A 101 3.52 -4.99 -8.20
N PHE A 102 4.65 -5.03 -7.53
CA PHE A 102 4.91 -4.32 -6.30
C PHE A 102 5.86 -3.17 -6.60
N ILE A 103 5.40 -1.95 -6.34
CA ILE A 103 6.14 -0.72 -6.63
C ILE A 103 6.64 -0.15 -5.31
N VAL A 104 7.94 -0.18 -5.10
CA VAL A 104 8.56 0.44 -3.92
C VAL A 104 8.57 1.95 -4.12
N GLU A 105 7.99 2.68 -3.17
CA GLU A 105 7.97 4.13 -3.15
C GLU A 105 8.26 4.64 -1.73
N GLN A 106 9.00 5.73 -1.64
CA GLN A 106 9.28 6.44 -0.40
C GLN A 106 9.35 7.93 -0.71
N ASP A 107 8.38 8.73 -0.21
CA ASP A 107 8.26 10.14 -0.57
C ASP A 107 9.39 10.98 0.03
N GLU A 108 9.85 10.60 1.22
CA GLU A 108 10.95 11.24 1.91
C GLU A 108 11.92 10.19 2.44
N CYS A 109 13.21 10.38 2.18
CA CYS A 109 14.29 9.52 2.65
C CYS A 109 15.14 10.25 3.69
N ASN A 110 15.51 9.56 4.75
CA ASN A 110 16.46 10.08 5.71
C ASN A 110 17.89 9.74 5.24
N GLY A 111 18.39 10.51 4.24
CA GLY A 111 19.70 10.32 3.65
C GLY A 111 19.68 10.04 2.15
N ASP A 112 20.58 9.16 1.68
CA ASP A 112 20.68 8.83 0.25
C ASP A 112 19.50 7.94 -0.21
N PRO A 113 18.64 8.41 -1.14
CA PRO A 113 17.49 7.67 -1.64
C PRO A 113 17.85 6.36 -2.35
N PHE A 114 19.01 6.29 -3.01
CA PHE A 114 19.47 5.03 -3.62
C PHE A 114 19.84 3.99 -2.56
N ASN A 115 20.37 4.43 -1.41
CA ASN A 115 20.61 3.53 -0.29
C ASN A 115 19.28 3.02 0.30
N SER A 116 18.29 3.88 0.46
CA SER A 116 16.95 3.50 0.93
C SER A 116 16.29 2.48 0.00
N LEU A 117 16.36 2.70 -1.32
CA LEU A 117 15.87 1.73 -2.30
C LEU A 117 16.60 0.38 -2.22
N ARG A 118 17.92 0.41 -2.05
CA ARG A 118 18.73 -0.83 -1.90
C ARG A 118 18.35 -1.61 -0.65
N ILE A 119 18.09 -0.93 0.47
CA ILE A 119 17.63 -1.56 1.72
C ILE A 119 16.28 -2.21 1.49
N SER A 120 15.32 -1.47 0.94
CA SER A 120 13.97 -1.95 0.63
C SER A 120 14.01 -3.19 -0.28
N TYR A 121 14.81 -3.14 -1.36
CA TYR A 121 15.00 -4.27 -2.26
C TYR A 121 15.55 -5.51 -1.53
N ASN A 122 16.61 -5.35 -0.74
CA ASN A 122 17.23 -6.45 0.00
C ASN A 122 16.26 -7.09 1.02
N ASN A 123 15.37 -6.31 1.61
CA ASN A 123 14.35 -6.83 2.51
C ASN A 123 13.27 -7.60 1.73
N LEU A 124 12.81 -7.08 0.60
CA LEU A 124 11.78 -7.73 -0.22
C LEU A 124 12.25 -9.06 -0.82
N VAL A 125 13.50 -9.16 -1.25
CA VAL A 125 14.06 -10.43 -1.75
C VAL A 125 13.94 -11.55 -0.71
N LYS A 126 14.05 -11.24 0.58
CA LYS A 126 13.86 -12.23 1.64
C LYS A 126 12.41 -12.75 1.74
N TYR A 127 11.42 -11.98 1.28
CA TYR A 127 10.01 -12.36 1.31
C TYR A 127 9.55 -13.06 0.02
N ALA A 128 10.25 -12.83 -1.09
CA ALA A 128 9.92 -13.40 -2.39
C ALA A 128 10.41 -14.85 -2.59
N VAL A 129 11.22 -15.38 -1.68
CA VAL A 129 11.87 -16.69 -1.78
C VAL A 129 11.05 -17.80 -1.08
N THR A 130 9.78 -17.58 -0.90
CA THR A 130 8.84 -18.63 -0.44
C THR A 130 7.62 -18.64 -1.37
#